data_95bb303f083df6101e7b97267daa660d
#
_entry.id   95bb303f083df6101e7b97267daa660d
#
_cell.length_a   1.000
_cell.length_b   1.000
_cell.length_c   1.000
_cell.angle_alpha   90.00
_cell.angle_beta   90.00
_cell.angle_gamma   90.00
#
_symmetry.space_group_name_H-M   'P 1'
#
loop_
_entity.id
_entity.type
_entity.pdbx_description
1 polymer ?
#
loop_
_entity_poly.entity_id
_entity_poly.type
_entity_poly.pdbx_seq_one_letter_code
_entity_poly.pdbx_strand_id
1 'polypeptide(L)'
;MCLTTAYLNRIATAVPEHDVHHSFVVFAEQMLDDPRLRKVFRRMVSRADIAHRYSFLDPQKGSGQFSTHDANEFYRLGNFPNTARRMELFERNAPMLMRKAVDRLALSEKERVGITHVLVTCCTGLYAPGLDFEIIDHLGLPACVERTMVGFMGCNAAINALKLARHIVRSDPQAGVLMVNLELCTLHFQETQDLEQILSFLLFADGAAASLITARGQGLALDSFKAVMVPETRGLMTWTIRGLGFEMLLSGQVPAELSRALREGELMAERDGIDLWAVHPGGRSVLDAVEKGLELPADALAVSREVLSCFGNMSSATVMFVLQRMLQQARPGQRGCAMAFGPGLTAETMRFHVV
;
A
#
# COMPACT_ATOMS: atom_id res chain seq x y z
N MET A 1 -2.33 -34.71 -10.89
CA MET A 1 -1.41 -34.20 -9.85
C MET A 1 -2.15 -33.16 -9.04
N CYS A 2 -2.16 -33.31 -7.70
CA CYS A 2 -2.72 -32.27 -6.83
C CYS A 2 -1.79 -31.06 -6.90
N LEU A 3 -2.33 -29.88 -7.20
CA LEU A 3 -1.53 -28.65 -7.26
C LEU A 3 -1.09 -28.26 -5.86
N THR A 4 0.20 -27.93 -5.68
CA THR A 4 0.73 -27.44 -4.40
C THR A 4 0.01 -26.17 -3.97
N THR A 5 -0.40 -26.10 -2.70
CA THR A 5 -0.96 -24.88 -2.11
C THR A 5 0.15 -23.97 -1.64
N ALA A 6 0.07 -22.69 -1.99
CA ALA A 6 0.95 -21.66 -1.48
C ALA A 6 0.29 -20.98 -0.25
N TYR A 7 1.09 -20.71 0.76
CA TYR A 7 0.63 -20.09 2.00
C TYR A 7 1.40 -18.78 2.27
N LEU A 8 0.69 -17.73 2.58
CA LEU A 8 1.25 -16.54 3.18
C LEU A 8 1.48 -16.83 4.67
N ASN A 9 2.70 -17.24 5.00
CA ASN A 9 3.02 -17.80 6.31
C ASN A 9 3.14 -16.71 7.39
N ARG A 10 3.73 -15.57 7.04
CA ARG A 10 4.04 -14.50 7.98
C ARG A 10 4.10 -13.15 7.29
N ILE A 11 3.68 -12.09 8.00
CA ILE A 11 3.75 -10.70 7.56
C ILE A 11 4.34 -9.88 8.71
N ALA A 12 5.28 -9.01 8.38
CA ALA A 12 5.77 -7.95 9.27
C ALA A 12 5.62 -6.60 8.59
N THR A 13 5.34 -5.57 9.37
CA THR A 13 5.10 -4.23 8.87
C THR A 13 5.98 -3.19 9.56
N ALA A 14 6.31 -2.13 8.87
CA ALA A 14 7.08 -1.02 9.40
C ALA A 14 6.60 0.31 8.83
N VAL A 15 6.68 1.34 9.66
CA VAL A 15 6.49 2.74 9.25
C VAL A 15 7.73 3.55 9.68
N PRO A 16 8.00 4.70 9.03
CA PRO A 16 9.02 5.64 9.49
C PRO A 16 8.72 6.19 10.88
N GLU A 17 9.57 7.10 11.38
CA GLU A 17 9.51 7.54 12.77
C GLU A 17 8.54 8.70 13.01
N HIS A 18 8.36 9.58 12.01
CA HIS A 18 7.63 10.83 12.21
C HIS A 18 6.15 10.68 11.85
N ASP A 19 5.27 10.97 12.81
CA ASP A 19 3.86 11.19 12.53
C ASP A 19 3.69 12.62 11.96
N VAL A 20 3.32 12.69 10.71
CA VAL A 20 3.24 13.93 9.94
C VAL A 20 1.80 14.38 9.65
N HIS A 21 0.78 13.66 10.13
CA HIS A 21 -0.59 13.93 9.72
C HIS A 21 -0.99 15.39 9.98
N HIS A 22 -0.85 15.83 11.23
CA HIS A 22 -1.22 17.19 11.61
C HIS A 22 -0.39 18.25 10.87
N SER A 23 0.93 18.03 10.77
CA SER A 23 1.84 18.99 10.10
C SER A 23 1.53 19.13 8.62
N PHE A 24 1.22 18.02 7.92
CA PHE A 24 0.78 18.08 6.53
C PHE A 24 -0.57 18.77 6.35
N VAL A 25 -1.52 18.60 7.27
CA VAL A 25 -2.80 19.31 7.23
C VAL A 25 -2.58 20.82 7.34
N VAL A 26 -1.77 21.26 8.31
CA VAL A 26 -1.45 22.68 8.50
C VAL A 26 -0.74 23.25 7.27
N PHE A 27 0.25 22.53 6.74
CA PHE A 27 1.01 22.97 5.55
C PHE A 27 0.12 23.03 4.30
N ALA A 28 -0.71 22.01 4.07
CA ALA A 28 -1.61 21.95 2.92
C ALA A 28 -2.67 23.07 2.95
N GLU A 29 -3.16 23.44 4.13
CA GLU A 29 -4.09 24.55 4.27
C GLU A 29 -3.47 25.89 3.87
N GLN A 30 -2.15 26.07 4.09
CA GLN A 30 -1.43 27.29 3.69
C GLN A 30 -1.37 27.48 2.18
N MET A 31 -1.46 26.38 1.40
CA MET A 31 -1.48 26.48 -0.07
C MET A 31 -2.79 27.02 -0.64
N LEU A 32 -3.88 26.98 0.13
CA LEU A 32 -5.20 27.43 -0.33
C LEU A 32 -5.37 28.92 -0.05
N ASP A 33 -5.47 29.74 -1.09
CA ASP A 33 -5.67 31.21 -0.95
C ASP A 33 -7.12 31.55 -0.61
N ASP A 34 -8.12 30.82 -1.17
CA ASP A 34 -9.54 31.09 -0.96
C ASP A 34 -10.02 30.60 0.43
N PRO A 35 -10.51 31.50 1.31
CA PRO A 35 -11.04 31.13 2.62
C PRO A 35 -12.22 30.14 2.55
N ARG A 36 -12.99 30.12 1.45
CA ARG A 36 -14.09 29.15 1.26
C ARG A 36 -13.53 27.76 1.06
N LEU A 37 -12.48 27.63 0.24
CA LEU A 37 -11.81 26.34 0.03
C LEU A 37 -11.17 25.84 1.32
N ARG A 38 -10.53 26.70 2.13
CA ARG A 38 -10.02 26.34 3.46
C ARG A 38 -11.10 25.76 4.37
N LYS A 39 -12.29 26.35 4.36
CA LYS A 39 -13.42 25.83 5.17
C LYS A 39 -13.87 24.43 4.70
N VAL A 40 -13.95 24.22 3.39
CA VAL A 40 -14.29 22.92 2.80
C VAL A 40 -13.20 21.90 3.13
N PHE A 41 -11.93 22.26 2.95
CA PHE A 41 -10.76 21.46 3.27
C PHE A 41 -10.79 20.93 4.71
N ARG A 42 -10.92 21.83 5.72
CA ARG A 42 -11.01 21.45 7.14
C ARG A 42 -12.13 20.46 7.42
N ARG A 43 -13.30 20.66 6.79
CA ARG A 43 -14.44 19.74 6.92
C ARG A 43 -14.15 18.38 6.30
N MET A 44 -13.44 18.31 5.19
CA MET A 44 -13.10 17.05 4.53
C MET A 44 -12.02 16.31 5.31
N VAL A 45 -10.99 17.01 5.80
CA VAL A 45 -9.96 16.44 6.68
C VAL A 45 -10.59 15.82 7.93
N SER A 46 -11.50 16.52 8.62
CA SER A 46 -12.17 15.98 9.82
C SER A 46 -13.04 14.74 9.56
N ARG A 47 -13.35 14.44 8.27
CA ARG A 47 -14.15 13.29 7.85
C ARG A 47 -13.32 12.18 7.22
N ALA A 48 -12.01 12.37 7.07
CA ALA A 48 -11.14 11.39 6.41
C ALA A 48 -10.92 10.12 7.25
N ASP A 49 -11.23 10.16 8.55
CA ASP A 49 -11.00 9.09 9.54
C ASP A 49 -9.52 8.67 9.62
N ILE A 50 -8.60 9.62 9.43
CA ILE A 50 -7.15 9.42 9.55
C ILE A 50 -6.66 10.19 10.77
N ALA A 51 -6.09 9.49 11.74
CA ALA A 51 -5.48 10.08 12.94
C ALA A 51 -3.97 10.23 12.79
N HIS A 52 -3.33 9.26 12.13
CA HIS A 52 -1.88 9.19 12.00
C HIS A 52 -1.46 8.87 10.57
N ARG A 53 -0.37 9.48 10.12
CA ARG A 53 0.34 9.16 8.89
C ARG A 53 1.83 9.33 9.13
N TYR A 54 2.61 8.34 8.70
CA TYR A 54 4.04 8.32 8.97
C TYR A 54 4.85 8.69 7.74
N SER A 55 5.97 9.37 7.96
CA SER A 55 6.92 9.75 6.94
C SER A 55 8.36 9.72 7.47
N PHE A 56 9.33 9.58 6.58
CA PHE A 56 10.73 9.82 6.89
C PHE A 56 11.06 11.33 7.00
N LEU A 57 10.17 12.20 6.52
CA LEU A 57 10.31 13.65 6.62
C LEU A 57 10.04 14.09 8.06
N ASP A 58 10.97 14.86 8.63
CA ASP A 58 10.83 15.42 9.97
C ASP A 58 9.97 16.69 9.94
N PRO A 59 8.80 16.71 10.60
CA PRO A 59 7.98 17.90 10.69
C PRO A 59 8.61 18.91 11.65
N GLN A 60 9.00 20.06 11.16
CA GLN A 60 9.52 21.15 11.98
C GLN A 60 8.43 21.68 12.90
N LYS A 61 8.65 21.60 14.23
CA LYS A 61 7.68 22.04 15.22
C LYS A 61 7.31 23.53 15.03
N GLY A 62 6.05 23.79 14.71
CA GLY A 62 5.47 25.14 14.67
C GLY A 62 5.71 25.95 13.40
N SER A 63 6.46 25.45 12.41
CA SER A 63 6.77 26.19 11.18
C SER A 63 5.91 25.78 9.97
N GLY A 64 5.23 24.62 10.01
CA GLY A 64 4.57 24.03 8.84
C GLY A 64 5.55 23.63 7.74
N GLN A 65 6.83 23.44 8.08
CA GLN A 65 7.90 23.06 7.17
C GLN A 65 8.32 21.62 7.42
N PHE A 66 8.86 20.98 6.41
CA PHE A 66 9.39 19.63 6.49
C PHE A 66 10.86 19.63 6.12
N SER A 67 11.68 19.05 6.97
CA SER A 67 13.11 18.86 6.72
C SER A 67 13.44 17.41 6.40
N THR A 68 14.61 17.25 5.79
CA THR A 68 15.28 15.95 5.64
C THR A 68 16.28 15.75 6.78
N HIS A 69 16.87 14.55 6.91
CA HIS A 69 17.94 14.26 7.88
C HIS A 69 19.14 15.25 7.83
N ASP A 70 19.30 15.94 6.69
CA ASP A 70 20.36 16.95 6.50
C ASP A 70 19.93 18.34 7.00
N ALA A 71 18.84 18.46 7.74
CA ALA A 71 18.22 19.71 8.21
C ALA A 71 17.85 20.71 7.07
N ASN A 72 17.73 20.20 5.84
CA ASN A 72 17.32 20.99 4.69
C ASN A 72 15.81 20.97 4.52
N GLU A 73 15.21 22.11 4.27
CA GLU A 73 13.80 22.20 3.91
C GLU A 73 13.53 21.38 2.64
N PHE A 74 12.57 20.48 2.70
CA PHE A 74 12.19 19.67 1.55
C PHE A 74 10.98 20.25 0.83
N TYR A 75 9.91 20.56 1.56
CA TYR A 75 8.75 21.25 1.03
C TYR A 75 8.77 22.72 1.50
N ARG A 76 8.91 23.63 0.55
CA ARG A 76 8.84 25.07 0.76
C ARG A 76 7.91 25.67 -0.28
N LEU A 77 6.92 26.44 0.16
CA LEU A 77 6.01 27.14 -0.75
C LEU A 77 6.77 27.99 -1.76
N GLY A 78 6.41 27.86 -3.03
CA GLY A 78 7.10 28.51 -4.16
C GLY A 78 8.37 27.81 -4.63
N ASN A 79 8.80 26.71 -3.97
CA ASN A 79 10.04 26.00 -4.34
C ASN A 79 9.98 24.51 -3.96
N PHE A 80 9.02 23.78 -4.50
CA PHE A 80 8.93 22.34 -4.27
C PHE A 80 10.03 21.57 -5.03
N PRO A 81 10.53 20.44 -4.47
CA PRO A 81 11.61 19.68 -5.07
C PRO A 81 11.20 19.05 -6.41
N ASN A 82 12.15 19.02 -7.34
CA ASN A 82 11.98 18.29 -8.60
C ASN A 82 12.07 16.76 -8.40
N THR A 83 11.76 16.02 -9.44
CA THR A 83 11.76 14.55 -9.42
C THR A 83 13.14 13.97 -9.08
N ALA A 84 14.22 14.54 -9.59
CA ALA A 84 15.57 14.08 -9.28
C ALA A 84 15.86 14.15 -7.78
N ARG A 85 15.54 15.28 -7.14
CA ARG A 85 15.74 15.46 -5.68
C ARG A 85 14.87 14.49 -4.86
N ARG A 86 13.65 14.18 -5.32
CA ARG A 86 12.77 13.20 -4.68
C ARG A 86 13.36 11.78 -4.78
N MET A 87 13.93 11.43 -5.93
CA MET A 87 14.56 10.11 -6.14
C MET A 87 15.85 9.94 -5.35
N GLU A 88 16.67 10.97 -5.19
CA GLU A 88 17.81 10.95 -4.28
C GLU A 88 17.41 10.63 -2.83
N LEU A 89 16.30 11.18 -2.36
CA LEU A 89 15.79 10.88 -1.04
C LEU A 89 15.14 9.49 -0.95
N PHE A 90 14.49 9.05 -2.03
CA PHE A 90 13.99 7.68 -2.11
C PHE A 90 15.14 6.68 -1.96
N GLU A 91 16.21 6.83 -2.72
CA GLU A 91 17.39 5.96 -2.70
C GLU A 91 18.02 5.88 -1.29
N ARG A 92 18.05 6.99 -0.54
CA ARG A 92 18.56 7.03 0.83
C ARG A 92 17.65 6.36 1.86
N ASN A 93 16.37 6.64 1.79
CA ASN A 93 15.44 6.32 2.88
C ASN A 93 14.69 5.01 2.69
N ALA A 94 14.43 4.59 1.45
CA ALA A 94 13.71 3.36 1.17
C ALA A 94 14.45 2.11 1.72
N PRO A 95 15.78 1.96 1.59
CA PRO A 95 16.49 0.83 2.19
C PRO A 95 16.35 0.75 3.71
N MET A 96 16.32 1.88 4.40
CA MET A 96 16.17 1.91 5.86
C MET A 96 14.81 1.35 6.30
N LEU A 97 13.74 1.79 5.65
CA LEU A 97 12.39 1.31 5.94
C LEU A 97 12.21 -0.16 5.53
N MET A 98 12.78 -0.55 4.40
CA MET A 98 12.80 -1.94 3.92
C MET A 98 13.46 -2.86 4.95
N ARG A 99 14.68 -2.53 5.42
CA ARG A 99 15.40 -3.31 6.44
C ARG A 99 14.57 -3.45 7.70
N LYS A 100 13.96 -2.36 8.19
CA LYS A 100 13.08 -2.39 9.36
C LYS A 100 11.91 -3.37 9.22
N ALA A 101 11.29 -3.47 8.03
CA ALA A 101 10.20 -4.42 7.78
C ALA A 101 10.73 -5.87 7.69
N VAL A 102 11.85 -6.08 6.99
CA VAL A 102 12.48 -7.40 6.83
C VAL A 102 12.97 -7.94 8.16
N ASP A 103 13.64 -7.13 8.99
CA ASP A 103 14.12 -7.55 10.31
C ASP A 103 12.96 -7.95 11.24
N ARG A 104 11.84 -7.21 11.19
CA ARG A 104 10.64 -7.54 11.96
C ARG A 104 9.96 -8.84 11.51
N LEU A 105 10.22 -9.31 10.29
CA LEU A 105 9.72 -10.61 9.84
C LEU A 105 10.35 -11.76 10.63
N ALA A 106 11.50 -11.51 11.28
CA ALA A 106 12.20 -12.42 12.18
C ALA A 106 12.42 -13.80 11.54
N LEU A 107 13.04 -13.81 10.35
CA LEU A 107 13.38 -15.03 9.65
C LEU A 107 14.36 -15.87 10.45
N SER A 108 14.05 -17.13 10.67
CA SER A 108 15.03 -18.09 11.17
C SER A 108 16.13 -18.34 10.13
N GLU A 109 17.28 -18.83 10.57
CA GLU A 109 18.40 -19.17 9.67
C GLU A 109 17.95 -20.13 8.55
N LYS A 110 17.15 -21.14 8.92
CA LYS A 110 16.60 -22.10 7.95
C LYS A 110 15.69 -21.43 6.93
N GLU A 111 14.86 -20.48 7.35
CA GLU A 111 13.98 -19.73 6.45
C GLU A 111 14.79 -18.80 5.54
N ARG A 112 15.79 -18.09 6.10
CA ARG A 112 16.69 -17.22 5.35
C ARG A 112 17.42 -17.97 4.23
N VAL A 113 18.04 -19.11 4.55
CA VAL A 113 18.71 -19.97 3.56
C VAL A 113 17.75 -20.57 2.55
N GLY A 114 16.48 -20.77 2.94
CA GLY A 114 15.43 -21.30 2.07
C GLY A 114 14.79 -20.25 1.14
N ILE A 115 15.20 -18.98 1.17
CA ILE A 115 14.71 -17.97 0.23
C ILE A 115 15.34 -18.21 -1.13
N THR A 116 14.48 -18.42 -2.13
CA THR A 116 14.85 -18.62 -3.53
C THR A 116 14.45 -17.47 -4.42
N HIS A 117 13.43 -16.68 -3.99
CA HIS A 117 12.90 -15.57 -4.76
C HIS A 117 12.67 -14.35 -3.88
N VAL A 118 13.02 -13.17 -4.41
CA VAL A 118 12.72 -11.87 -3.83
C VAL A 118 11.77 -11.12 -4.76
N LEU A 119 10.58 -10.79 -4.27
CA LEU A 119 9.60 -9.96 -4.97
C LEU A 119 9.50 -8.60 -4.28
N VAL A 120 9.58 -7.52 -5.04
CA VAL A 120 9.43 -6.16 -4.49
C VAL A 120 8.30 -5.43 -5.22
N THR A 121 7.40 -4.79 -4.49
CA THR A 121 6.45 -3.84 -5.07
C THR A 121 6.82 -2.42 -4.66
N CYS A 122 6.84 -1.51 -5.62
CA CYS A 122 7.03 -0.09 -5.36
C CYS A 122 6.48 0.75 -6.51
N CYS A 123 5.77 1.83 -6.18
CA CYS A 123 5.24 2.80 -7.14
C CYS A 123 5.78 4.22 -6.91
N THR A 124 6.57 4.45 -5.86
CA THR A 124 6.95 5.77 -5.38
C THR A 124 8.43 6.12 -5.60
N GLY A 125 9.20 5.21 -6.15
CA GLY A 125 10.59 5.45 -6.53
C GLY A 125 11.24 4.23 -7.16
N LEU A 126 12.24 4.47 -8.00
CA LEU A 126 12.97 3.44 -8.74
C LEU A 126 14.43 3.85 -8.89
N TYR A 127 15.33 2.92 -8.68
CA TYR A 127 16.76 3.00 -9.00
C TYR A 127 17.30 1.59 -9.25
N ALA A 128 18.44 1.48 -9.91
CA ALA A 128 19.07 0.19 -10.22
C ALA A 128 20.61 0.29 -10.06
N PRO A 129 21.24 -0.64 -9.31
CA PRO A 129 20.68 -1.75 -8.56
C PRO A 129 19.72 -1.24 -7.47
N GLY A 130 18.56 -1.91 -7.29
CA GLY A 130 17.45 -1.41 -6.49
C GLY A 130 17.27 -2.11 -5.14
N LEU A 131 16.07 -1.93 -4.57
CA LEU A 131 15.70 -2.51 -3.27
C LEU A 131 15.85 -4.03 -3.23
N ASP A 132 15.72 -4.72 -4.34
CA ASP A 132 15.92 -6.15 -4.46
C ASP A 132 17.39 -6.55 -4.15
N PHE A 133 18.36 -5.75 -4.59
CA PHE A 133 19.77 -5.94 -4.23
C PHE A 133 20.01 -5.61 -2.75
N GLU A 134 19.44 -4.52 -2.26
CA GLU A 134 19.53 -4.15 -0.85
C GLU A 134 19.01 -5.24 0.10
N ILE A 135 17.96 -5.97 -0.29
CA ILE A 135 17.42 -7.10 0.47
C ILE A 135 18.42 -8.27 0.49
N ILE A 136 18.99 -8.61 -0.69
CA ILE A 136 19.94 -9.71 -0.84
C ILE A 136 21.17 -9.45 0.02
N ASP A 137 21.73 -8.26 -0.07
CA ASP A 137 22.92 -7.85 0.69
C ASP A 137 22.63 -7.82 2.20
N HIS A 138 21.50 -7.24 2.61
CA HIS A 138 21.11 -7.13 4.02
C HIS A 138 20.93 -8.50 4.69
N LEU A 139 20.34 -9.46 3.98
CA LEU A 139 20.11 -10.80 4.49
C LEU A 139 21.24 -11.77 4.20
N GLY A 140 22.25 -11.39 3.40
CA GLY A 140 23.29 -12.29 2.92
C GLY A 140 22.73 -13.50 2.16
N LEU A 141 21.79 -13.24 1.25
CA LEU A 141 21.16 -14.30 0.44
C LEU A 141 22.12 -14.79 -0.66
N PRO A 142 21.96 -16.04 -1.13
CA PRO A 142 22.76 -16.56 -2.25
C PRO A 142 22.64 -15.70 -3.51
N ALA A 143 23.72 -15.58 -4.28
CA ALA A 143 23.74 -14.79 -5.53
C ALA A 143 22.83 -15.36 -6.63
N CYS A 144 22.31 -16.56 -6.48
CA CYS A 144 21.38 -17.21 -7.41
C CYS A 144 19.90 -16.95 -7.08
N VAL A 145 19.59 -16.14 -6.06
CA VAL A 145 18.21 -15.78 -5.72
C VAL A 145 17.58 -15.02 -6.90
N GLU A 146 16.41 -15.48 -7.34
CA GLU A 146 15.66 -14.83 -8.41
C GLU A 146 14.99 -13.57 -7.91
N ARG A 147 14.96 -12.51 -8.71
CA ARG A 147 14.48 -11.19 -8.34
C ARG A 147 13.43 -10.69 -9.31
N THR A 148 12.34 -10.15 -8.80
CA THR A 148 11.30 -9.52 -9.61
C THR A 148 10.78 -8.24 -8.94
N MET A 149 10.79 -7.15 -9.72
CA MET A 149 10.18 -5.88 -9.31
C MET A 149 8.80 -5.74 -9.96
N VAL A 150 7.77 -5.52 -9.16
CA VAL A 150 6.40 -5.21 -9.59
C VAL A 150 6.17 -3.72 -9.38
N GLY A 151 6.52 -2.92 -10.38
CA GLY A 151 6.46 -1.46 -10.35
C GLY A 151 5.20 -0.89 -11.00
N PHE A 152 4.77 0.28 -10.55
CA PHE A 152 3.71 1.11 -11.17
C PHE A 152 2.34 0.43 -11.35
N MET A 153 2.04 -0.61 -10.58
CA MET A 153 0.72 -1.23 -10.56
C MET A 153 -0.27 -0.51 -9.63
N GLY A 154 0.21 0.42 -8.79
CA GLY A 154 -0.60 1.15 -7.82
C GLY A 154 -0.88 0.37 -6.55
N CYS A 155 -1.95 0.75 -5.84
CA CYS A 155 -2.27 0.20 -4.52
C CYS A 155 -2.63 -1.31 -4.54
N ASN A 156 -2.93 -1.87 -5.69
CA ASN A 156 -3.22 -3.31 -5.86
C ASN A 156 -1.96 -4.16 -6.10
N ALA A 157 -0.77 -3.58 -6.21
CA ALA A 157 0.48 -4.28 -6.53
C ALA A 157 0.79 -5.43 -5.56
N ALA A 158 0.41 -5.32 -4.28
CA ALA A 158 0.61 -6.41 -3.32
C ALA A 158 -0.19 -7.66 -3.69
N ILE A 159 -1.43 -7.52 -4.16
CA ILE A 159 -2.25 -8.66 -4.62
C ILE A 159 -1.63 -9.28 -5.88
N ASN A 160 -1.11 -8.45 -6.81
CA ASN A 160 -0.38 -8.95 -7.98
C ASN A 160 0.87 -9.75 -7.58
N ALA A 161 1.64 -9.24 -6.61
CA ALA A 161 2.85 -9.93 -6.12
C ALA A 161 2.51 -11.22 -5.36
N LEU A 162 1.43 -11.25 -4.56
CA LEU A 162 0.93 -12.48 -3.92
C LEU A 162 0.49 -13.53 -4.95
N LYS A 163 -0.16 -13.08 -6.04
CA LYS A 163 -0.52 -13.95 -7.17
C LYS A 163 0.74 -14.55 -7.82
N LEU A 164 1.77 -13.74 -8.05
CA LEU A 164 3.05 -14.20 -8.59
C LEU A 164 3.74 -15.17 -7.63
N ALA A 165 3.82 -14.84 -6.33
CA ALA A 165 4.38 -15.73 -5.30
C ALA A 165 3.67 -17.09 -5.27
N ARG A 166 2.33 -17.08 -5.36
CA ARG A 166 1.54 -18.34 -5.47
C ARG A 166 1.93 -19.15 -6.71
N HIS A 167 2.13 -18.51 -7.86
CA HIS A 167 2.53 -19.23 -9.07
C HIS A 167 3.94 -19.83 -8.95
N ILE A 168 4.88 -19.10 -8.34
CA ILE A 168 6.23 -19.59 -8.06
C ILE A 168 6.17 -20.84 -7.17
N VAL A 169 5.52 -20.76 -6.00
CA VAL A 169 5.41 -21.89 -5.05
C VAL A 169 4.65 -23.08 -5.64
N ARG A 170 3.67 -22.85 -6.50
CA ARG A 170 2.97 -23.94 -7.21
C ARG A 170 3.81 -24.61 -8.26
N SER A 171 4.69 -23.88 -8.91
CA SER A 171 5.65 -24.39 -9.89
C SER A 171 6.80 -25.14 -9.24
N ASP A 172 7.31 -24.58 -8.12
CA ASP A 172 8.36 -25.20 -7.31
C ASP A 172 7.92 -25.23 -5.82
N PRO A 173 7.50 -26.40 -5.31
CA PRO A 173 7.09 -26.55 -3.92
C PRO A 173 8.19 -26.32 -2.88
N GLN A 174 9.47 -26.29 -3.29
CA GLN A 174 10.60 -25.95 -2.42
C GLN A 174 10.91 -24.46 -2.38
N ALA A 175 10.25 -23.68 -3.24
CA ALA A 175 10.50 -22.23 -3.28
C ALA A 175 10.10 -21.54 -1.98
N GLY A 176 11.01 -20.69 -1.48
CA GLY A 176 10.76 -19.70 -0.45
C GLY A 176 10.73 -18.31 -1.08
N VAL A 177 9.59 -17.64 -1.04
CA VAL A 177 9.43 -16.31 -1.60
C VAL A 177 9.40 -15.28 -0.48
N LEU A 178 10.38 -14.37 -0.49
CA LEU A 178 10.37 -13.15 0.32
C LEU A 178 9.75 -12.03 -0.52
N MET A 179 8.60 -11.53 -0.11
CA MET A 179 7.93 -10.41 -0.75
C MET A 179 8.03 -9.17 0.12
N VAL A 180 8.44 -8.05 -0.46
CA VAL A 180 8.51 -6.74 0.19
C VAL A 180 7.69 -5.74 -0.59
N ASN A 181 6.77 -5.07 0.12
CA ASN A 181 5.98 -3.96 -0.39
C ASN A 181 6.47 -2.70 0.31
N LEU A 182 6.94 -1.70 -0.45
CA LEU A 182 7.48 -0.47 0.12
C LEU A 182 7.02 0.73 -0.67
N GLU A 183 6.55 1.75 0.06
CA GLU A 183 6.13 3.02 -0.54
C GLU A 183 6.57 4.21 0.33
N LEU A 184 7.12 5.22 -0.33
CA LEU A 184 7.40 6.53 0.24
C LEU A 184 6.52 7.59 -0.46
N CYS A 185 5.20 7.49 -0.23
CA CYS A 185 4.22 8.32 -0.92
C CYS A 185 4.36 9.81 -0.58
N THR A 186 4.83 10.13 0.62
CA THR A 186 4.99 11.51 1.07
C THR A 186 6.04 12.28 0.27
N LEU A 187 6.88 11.60 -0.51
CA LEU A 187 7.83 12.22 -1.44
C LEU A 187 7.16 12.99 -2.59
N HIS A 188 5.89 12.70 -2.91
CA HIS A 188 5.27 13.18 -4.14
C HIS A 188 4.20 14.25 -3.92
N PHE A 189 4.17 14.87 -2.73
CA PHE A 189 3.29 15.99 -2.48
C PHE A 189 3.55 17.11 -3.49
N GLN A 190 2.48 17.68 -4.06
CA GLN A 190 2.54 18.71 -5.08
C GLN A 190 2.10 20.06 -4.53
N GLU A 191 2.75 21.14 -4.97
CA GLU A 191 2.26 22.48 -4.73
C GLU A 191 1.11 22.78 -5.69
N THR A 192 -0.07 22.98 -5.14
CA THR A 192 -1.29 23.17 -5.93
C THR A 192 -2.34 23.93 -5.12
N GLN A 193 -3.27 24.59 -5.83
CA GLN A 193 -4.49 25.16 -5.25
C GLN A 193 -5.73 24.29 -5.54
N ASP A 194 -5.55 23.19 -6.25
CA ASP A 194 -6.62 22.25 -6.51
C ASP A 194 -6.93 21.44 -5.25
N LEU A 195 -8.13 21.65 -4.70
CA LEU A 195 -8.58 21.02 -3.47
C LEU A 195 -8.63 19.49 -3.57
N GLU A 196 -9.04 18.94 -4.72
CA GLU A 196 -9.12 17.49 -4.93
C GLU A 196 -7.73 16.86 -4.89
N GLN A 197 -6.75 17.51 -5.53
CA GLN A 197 -5.37 17.08 -5.52
C GLN A 197 -4.75 17.16 -4.12
N ILE A 198 -4.96 18.27 -3.39
CA ILE A 198 -4.48 18.43 -2.01
C ILE A 198 -5.05 17.34 -1.11
N LEU A 199 -6.37 17.09 -1.18
CA LEU A 199 -7.04 16.08 -0.38
C LEU A 199 -6.54 14.66 -0.70
N SER A 200 -6.26 14.38 -1.98
CA SER A 200 -5.68 13.10 -2.38
C SER A 200 -4.34 12.85 -1.70
N PHE A 201 -3.45 13.85 -1.66
CA PHE A 201 -2.16 13.72 -0.98
C PHE A 201 -2.29 13.55 0.53
N LEU A 202 -3.32 14.10 1.16
CA LEU A 202 -3.56 13.93 2.60
C LEU A 202 -4.04 12.52 2.99
N LEU A 203 -4.34 11.66 2.05
CA LEU A 203 -4.59 10.25 2.31
C LEU A 203 -3.28 9.46 2.45
N PHE A 204 -2.23 9.84 1.72
CA PHE A 204 -1.03 9.04 1.54
C PHE A 204 0.00 9.18 2.66
N ALA A 205 0.67 8.07 2.96
CA ALA A 205 1.72 7.93 3.97
C ALA A 205 2.83 6.99 3.48
N ASP A 206 3.92 6.87 4.24
CA ASP A 206 5.02 5.97 3.97
C ASP A 206 4.88 4.69 4.79
N GLY A 207 5.21 3.55 4.19
CA GLY A 207 5.17 2.27 4.88
C GLY A 207 5.78 1.13 4.10
N ALA A 208 6.14 0.08 4.82
CA ALA A 208 6.63 -1.16 4.22
C ALA A 208 6.03 -2.39 4.91
N ALA A 209 5.90 -3.47 4.15
CA ALA A 209 5.57 -4.79 4.64
C ALA A 209 6.52 -5.83 4.04
N ALA A 210 6.99 -6.76 4.86
CA ALA A 210 7.73 -7.93 4.42
C ALA A 210 6.91 -9.19 4.69
N SER A 211 6.94 -10.17 3.79
CA SER A 211 6.13 -11.38 3.89
C SER A 211 6.91 -12.61 3.42
N LEU A 212 6.67 -13.73 4.09
CA LEU A 212 7.21 -15.03 3.69
C LEU A 212 6.08 -15.89 3.11
N ILE A 213 6.28 -16.39 1.88
CA ILE A 213 5.32 -17.25 1.18
C ILE A 213 6.01 -18.56 0.80
N THR A 214 5.45 -19.69 1.23
CA THR A 214 5.98 -21.03 0.97
C THR A 214 4.86 -22.07 0.78
N ALA A 215 5.21 -23.32 0.52
CA ALA A 215 4.28 -24.45 0.53
C ALA A 215 3.98 -25.00 1.93
N ARG A 216 4.55 -24.43 3.01
CA ARG A 216 4.32 -24.87 4.39
C ARG A 216 2.91 -24.50 4.84
N GLY A 217 2.08 -25.46 5.19
CA GLY A 217 0.68 -25.32 5.60
C GLY A 217 0.52 -24.56 6.92
N GLN A 218 0.72 -23.24 6.90
CA GLN A 218 0.56 -22.35 8.04
C GLN A 218 0.25 -20.94 7.54
N GLY A 219 -0.69 -20.25 8.17
CA GLY A 219 -1.06 -18.87 7.86
C GLY A 219 -2.28 -18.80 6.92
N LEU A 220 -2.18 -18.06 5.81
CA LEU A 220 -3.27 -17.91 4.84
C LEU A 220 -2.98 -18.73 3.59
N ALA A 221 -3.79 -19.72 3.29
CA ALA A 221 -3.74 -20.44 2.02
C ALA A 221 -4.25 -19.53 0.91
N LEU A 222 -3.47 -19.38 -0.17
CA LEU A 222 -3.79 -18.50 -1.30
C LEU A 222 -4.62 -19.29 -2.34
N ASP A 223 -5.94 -19.20 -2.25
CA ASP A 223 -6.87 -20.06 -3.02
C ASP A 223 -7.01 -19.63 -4.47
N SER A 224 -7.48 -18.42 -4.71
CA SER A 224 -7.72 -17.91 -6.06
C SER A 224 -7.54 -16.39 -6.16
N PHE A 225 -7.31 -15.94 -7.38
CA PHE A 225 -7.13 -14.51 -7.69
C PHE A 225 -7.99 -14.13 -8.89
N LYS A 226 -8.52 -12.91 -8.88
CA LYS A 226 -9.25 -12.32 -10.00
C LYS A 226 -8.80 -10.88 -10.21
N ALA A 227 -8.54 -10.50 -11.46
CA ALA A 227 -8.26 -9.13 -11.89
C ALA A 227 -9.39 -8.65 -12.77
N VAL A 228 -9.85 -7.43 -12.55
CA VAL A 228 -10.89 -6.78 -13.37
C VAL A 228 -10.49 -5.33 -13.62
N MET A 229 -10.58 -4.90 -14.88
CA MET A 229 -10.55 -3.49 -15.25
C MET A 229 -12.00 -3.00 -15.39
N VAL A 230 -12.35 -1.94 -14.65
CA VAL A 230 -13.67 -1.35 -14.74
C VAL A 230 -13.76 -0.53 -16.03
N PRO A 231 -14.72 -0.81 -16.95
CA PRO A 231 -14.82 -0.09 -18.21
C PRO A 231 -15.00 1.41 -18.00
N GLU A 232 -14.49 2.21 -18.96
CA GLU A 232 -14.65 3.66 -19.04
C GLU A 232 -14.11 4.50 -17.86
N THR A 233 -13.30 3.89 -16.99
CA THR A 233 -12.76 4.55 -15.78
C THR A 233 -11.28 4.93 -15.86
N ARG A 234 -10.63 4.71 -17.03
CA ARG A 234 -9.17 4.84 -17.21
C ARG A 234 -8.57 6.17 -16.73
N GLY A 235 -9.34 7.25 -16.82
CA GLY A 235 -8.91 8.58 -16.41
C GLY A 235 -9.21 8.94 -14.94
N LEU A 236 -9.91 8.09 -14.18
CA LEU A 236 -10.35 8.42 -12.83
C LEU A 236 -9.27 8.25 -11.76
N MET A 237 -8.29 7.41 -12.03
CA MET A 237 -7.12 7.22 -11.16
C MET A 237 -5.88 7.02 -12.04
N THR A 238 -4.94 7.94 -11.97
CA THR A 238 -3.67 7.87 -12.71
C THR A 238 -2.49 8.20 -11.83
N TRP A 239 -1.32 7.64 -12.17
CA TRP A 239 -0.05 7.91 -11.52
C TRP A 239 1.02 8.10 -12.59
N THR A 240 1.59 9.31 -12.70
CA THR A 240 2.43 9.69 -13.82
C THR A 240 3.71 10.39 -13.34
N ILE A 241 4.85 9.99 -13.88
CA ILE A 241 6.13 10.65 -13.61
C ILE A 241 6.18 12.00 -14.33
N ARG A 242 6.44 13.07 -13.59
CA ARG A 242 6.54 14.45 -14.07
C ARG A 242 7.84 15.11 -13.57
N GLY A 243 8.07 16.35 -13.97
CA GLY A 243 9.27 17.10 -13.59
C GLY A 243 9.34 17.48 -12.11
N LEU A 244 8.20 17.65 -11.44
CA LEU A 244 8.09 18.01 -10.02
C LEU A 244 7.64 16.84 -9.12
N GLY A 245 7.96 15.62 -9.49
CA GLY A 245 7.58 14.40 -8.78
C GLY A 245 6.63 13.54 -9.59
N PHE A 246 6.01 12.57 -8.92
CA PHE A 246 4.98 11.73 -9.53
C PHE A 246 3.61 12.34 -9.21
N GLU A 247 2.83 12.55 -10.25
CA GLU A 247 1.54 13.21 -10.16
C GLU A 247 0.40 12.19 -10.02
N MET A 248 -0.36 12.32 -8.94
CA MET A 248 -1.57 11.55 -8.69
C MET A 248 -2.80 12.32 -9.15
N LEU A 249 -3.62 11.69 -9.97
CA LEU A 249 -5.00 12.08 -10.16
C LEU A 249 -5.88 11.01 -9.51
N LEU A 250 -6.72 11.41 -8.58
CA LEU A 250 -7.68 10.55 -7.90
C LEU A 250 -9.03 11.27 -7.89
N SER A 251 -9.89 10.92 -8.82
CA SER A 251 -11.19 11.54 -8.96
C SER A 251 -12.16 11.18 -7.85
N GLY A 252 -12.93 12.17 -7.37
CA GLY A 252 -14.04 11.95 -6.44
C GLY A 252 -15.14 11.02 -6.98
N GLN A 253 -15.11 10.65 -8.27
CA GLN A 253 -16.04 9.68 -8.88
C GLN A 253 -15.66 8.22 -8.59
N VAL A 254 -14.42 7.92 -8.21
CA VAL A 254 -13.93 6.56 -7.97
C VAL A 254 -14.84 5.76 -7.02
N PRO A 255 -15.29 6.29 -5.86
CA PRO A 255 -16.15 5.53 -4.96
C PRO A 255 -17.50 5.16 -5.59
N ALA A 256 -18.08 6.04 -6.41
CA ALA A 256 -19.36 5.78 -7.08
C ALA A 256 -19.24 4.66 -8.11
N GLU A 257 -18.22 4.72 -8.98
CA GLU A 257 -17.95 3.70 -9.99
C GLU A 257 -17.62 2.35 -9.36
N LEU A 258 -16.84 2.35 -8.29
CA LEU A 258 -16.53 1.14 -7.53
C LEU A 258 -17.79 0.50 -6.95
N SER A 259 -18.64 1.29 -6.30
CA SER A 259 -19.91 0.79 -5.74
C SER A 259 -20.85 0.26 -6.82
N ARG A 260 -20.88 0.88 -8.00
CA ARG A 260 -21.64 0.38 -9.17
C ARG A 260 -21.10 -0.99 -9.61
N ALA A 261 -19.83 -1.07 -9.93
CA ALA A 261 -19.20 -2.30 -10.43
C ALA A 261 -19.30 -3.50 -9.44
N LEU A 262 -19.31 -3.21 -8.13
CA LEU A 262 -19.54 -4.21 -7.11
C LEU A 262 -20.99 -4.71 -7.08
N ARG A 263 -21.97 -3.81 -7.17
CA ARG A 263 -23.40 -4.18 -7.20
C ARG A 263 -23.77 -4.98 -8.45
N GLU A 264 -23.23 -4.62 -9.59
CA GLU A 264 -23.47 -5.31 -10.87
C GLU A 264 -22.74 -6.65 -10.98
N GLY A 265 -21.93 -7.01 -9.97
CA GLY A 265 -21.20 -8.28 -9.93
C GLY A 265 -19.96 -8.34 -10.85
N GLU A 266 -19.61 -7.24 -11.50
CA GLU A 266 -18.44 -7.16 -12.39
C GLU A 266 -17.15 -7.54 -11.65
N LEU A 267 -16.96 -6.99 -10.44
CA LEU A 267 -15.76 -7.23 -9.63
C LEU A 267 -15.86 -8.55 -8.85
N MET A 268 -17.03 -8.90 -8.35
CA MET A 268 -17.23 -10.07 -7.52
C MET A 268 -18.67 -10.60 -7.65
N ALA A 269 -18.82 -11.75 -8.26
CA ALA A 269 -20.14 -12.41 -8.41
C ALA A 269 -20.50 -13.25 -7.16
N GLU A 270 -19.53 -13.96 -6.57
CA GLU A 270 -19.75 -14.85 -5.42
C GLU A 270 -19.31 -14.17 -4.11
N ARG A 271 -20.22 -14.06 -3.15
CA ARG A 271 -20.01 -13.39 -1.85
C ARG A 271 -20.16 -14.35 -0.67
N ASP A 272 -20.77 -15.51 -0.91
CA ASP A 272 -21.14 -16.44 0.14
C ASP A 272 -19.92 -17.09 0.80
N GLY A 273 -20.02 -17.30 2.10
CA GLY A 273 -19.00 -17.99 2.90
C GLY A 273 -17.70 -17.18 3.06
N ILE A 274 -17.76 -15.85 3.04
CA ILE A 274 -16.63 -14.99 3.39
C ILE A 274 -16.84 -14.45 4.81
N ASP A 275 -15.93 -14.85 5.70
CA ASP A 275 -15.92 -14.43 7.10
C ASP A 275 -15.04 -13.18 7.30
N LEU A 276 -14.02 -12.99 6.45
CA LEU A 276 -12.98 -11.97 6.62
C LEU A 276 -12.83 -11.11 5.35
N TRP A 277 -12.91 -9.79 5.50
CA TRP A 277 -12.79 -8.84 4.41
C TRP A 277 -11.56 -7.95 4.57
N ALA A 278 -10.46 -8.28 3.88
CA ALA A 278 -9.23 -7.50 3.85
C ALA A 278 -9.25 -6.48 2.70
N VAL A 279 -9.98 -5.40 2.86
CA VAL A 279 -10.10 -4.36 1.83
C VAL A 279 -9.01 -3.31 2.00
N HIS A 280 -8.25 -3.05 0.93
CA HIS A 280 -7.29 -1.94 0.89
C HIS A 280 -8.00 -0.61 1.20
N PRO A 281 -7.63 0.10 2.26
CA PRO A 281 -8.27 1.35 2.63
C PRO A 281 -7.67 2.52 1.83
N GLY A 282 -8.05 2.64 0.55
CA GLY A 282 -7.62 3.74 -0.32
C GLY A 282 -8.05 5.12 0.19
N GLY A 283 -9.05 5.15 1.06
CA GLY A 283 -9.63 6.27 1.76
C GLY A 283 -10.98 5.84 2.34
N ARG A 284 -11.56 6.63 3.26
CA ARG A 284 -12.86 6.32 3.88
C ARG A 284 -13.94 6.04 2.82
N SER A 285 -14.05 6.92 1.83
CA SER A 285 -15.08 6.81 0.78
C SER A 285 -14.97 5.53 -0.06
N VAL A 286 -13.76 4.97 -0.20
CA VAL A 286 -13.53 3.69 -0.88
C VAL A 286 -14.08 2.55 -0.02
N LEU A 287 -13.82 2.55 1.30
CA LEU A 287 -14.37 1.55 2.21
C LEU A 287 -15.90 1.62 2.28
N ASP A 288 -16.46 2.83 2.36
CA ASP A 288 -17.91 3.05 2.34
C ASP A 288 -18.55 2.56 1.03
N ALA A 289 -17.86 2.73 -0.10
CA ALA A 289 -18.31 2.23 -1.41
C ALA A 289 -18.30 0.70 -1.48
N VAL A 290 -17.29 0.04 -0.92
CA VAL A 290 -17.23 -1.42 -0.86
C VAL A 290 -18.31 -1.98 0.07
N GLU A 291 -18.45 -1.41 1.28
CA GLU A 291 -19.47 -1.80 2.24
C GLU A 291 -20.88 -1.72 1.63
N LYS A 292 -21.19 -0.59 0.98
CA LYS A 292 -22.47 -0.38 0.30
C LYS A 292 -22.64 -1.26 -0.94
N GLY A 293 -21.58 -1.41 -1.77
CA GLY A 293 -21.63 -2.16 -3.01
C GLY A 293 -21.80 -3.66 -2.82
N LEU A 294 -21.24 -4.19 -1.73
CA LEU A 294 -21.34 -5.60 -1.34
C LEU A 294 -22.40 -5.87 -0.26
N GLU A 295 -23.10 -4.84 0.22
CA GLU A 295 -24.10 -4.94 1.31
C GLU A 295 -23.52 -5.60 2.57
N LEU A 296 -22.28 -5.22 2.93
CA LEU A 296 -21.57 -5.82 4.07
C LEU A 296 -22.12 -5.32 5.40
N PRO A 297 -22.05 -6.13 6.47
CA PRO A 297 -22.27 -5.65 7.84
C PRO A 297 -21.33 -4.47 8.19
N ALA A 298 -21.78 -3.56 9.04
CA ALA A 298 -21.07 -2.32 9.38
C ALA A 298 -19.67 -2.54 10.02
N ASP A 299 -19.44 -3.70 10.61
CA ASP A 299 -18.17 -4.11 11.24
C ASP A 299 -17.26 -4.94 10.33
N ALA A 300 -17.74 -5.36 9.15
CA ALA A 300 -16.99 -6.22 8.23
C ALA A 300 -15.64 -5.61 7.82
N LEU A 301 -15.55 -4.28 7.71
CA LEU A 301 -14.36 -3.55 7.33
C LEU A 301 -13.64 -2.87 8.51
N ALA A 302 -13.94 -3.25 9.76
CA ALA A 302 -13.37 -2.62 10.95
C ALA A 302 -11.84 -2.61 10.95
N VAL A 303 -11.19 -3.73 10.59
CA VAL A 303 -9.72 -3.82 10.52
C VAL A 303 -9.15 -2.89 9.43
N SER A 304 -9.80 -2.79 8.28
CA SER A 304 -9.38 -1.88 7.19
C SER A 304 -9.51 -0.42 7.61
N ARG A 305 -10.61 -0.06 8.31
CA ARG A 305 -10.83 1.29 8.85
C ARG A 305 -9.80 1.64 9.94
N GLU A 306 -9.49 0.70 10.81
CA GLU A 306 -8.46 0.86 11.84
C GLU A 306 -7.07 1.11 11.20
N VAL A 307 -6.70 0.36 10.16
CA VAL A 307 -5.44 0.58 9.45
C VAL A 307 -5.40 1.96 8.79
N LEU A 308 -6.50 2.41 8.17
CA LEU A 308 -6.60 3.76 7.62
C LEU A 308 -6.40 4.82 8.69
N SER A 309 -7.06 4.68 9.82
CA SER A 309 -6.96 5.64 10.93
C SER A 309 -5.55 5.71 11.51
N CYS A 310 -4.90 4.56 11.71
CA CYS A 310 -3.60 4.49 12.36
C CYS A 310 -2.42 4.79 11.44
N PHE A 311 -2.56 4.63 10.10
CA PHE A 311 -1.40 4.68 9.20
C PHE A 311 -1.65 5.47 7.91
N GLY A 312 -2.90 5.82 7.58
CA GLY A 312 -3.25 6.36 6.26
C GLY A 312 -3.12 5.33 5.15
N ASN A 313 -3.01 5.82 3.92
CA ASN A 313 -2.84 4.99 2.71
C ASN A 313 -1.35 4.93 2.33
N MET A 314 -0.70 3.80 2.54
CA MET A 314 0.69 3.52 2.16
C MET A 314 0.75 2.76 0.83
N SER A 315 -0.15 3.08 -0.10
CA SER A 315 -0.25 2.44 -1.43
C SER A 315 -0.22 0.90 -1.35
N SER A 316 0.69 0.23 -2.08
CA SER A 316 0.75 -1.23 -2.14
C SER A 316 0.99 -1.92 -0.79
N ALA A 317 1.64 -1.27 0.15
CA ALA A 317 1.89 -1.84 1.47
C ALA A 317 0.63 -1.94 2.34
N THR A 318 -0.37 -1.07 2.15
CA THR A 318 -1.49 -0.91 3.09
C THR A 318 -2.31 -2.17 3.31
N VAL A 319 -2.66 -2.89 2.25
CA VAL A 319 -3.45 -4.13 2.36
C VAL A 319 -2.71 -5.22 3.15
N MET A 320 -1.37 -5.18 3.16
CA MET A 320 -0.55 -6.09 3.94
C MET A 320 -0.63 -5.80 5.45
N PHE A 321 -0.82 -4.53 5.85
CA PHE A 321 -1.11 -4.18 7.25
C PHE A 321 -2.48 -4.73 7.67
N VAL A 322 -3.47 -4.67 6.79
CA VAL A 322 -4.80 -5.27 7.05
C VAL A 322 -4.68 -6.78 7.20
N LEU A 323 -4.01 -7.46 6.27
CA LEU A 323 -3.81 -8.90 6.31
C LEU A 323 -3.00 -9.34 7.54
N GLN A 324 -1.98 -8.57 7.96
CA GLN A 324 -1.22 -8.86 9.17
C GLN A 324 -2.11 -8.87 10.42
N ARG A 325 -2.95 -7.84 10.59
CA ARG A 325 -3.87 -7.76 11.73
C ARG A 325 -4.91 -8.87 11.71
N MET A 326 -5.45 -9.19 10.53
CA MET A 326 -6.38 -10.32 10.37
C MET A 326 -5.72 -11.64 10.72
N LEU A 327 -4.50 -11.89 10.26
CA LEU A 327 -3.78 -13.13 10.56
C LEU A 327 -3.52 -13.31 12.06
N GLN A 328 -3.38 -12.24 12.82
CA GLN A 328 -3.22 -12.28 14.29
C GLN A 328 -4.51 -12.62 15.04
N GLN A 329 -5.67 -12.35 14.46
CA GLN A 329 -6.99 -12.48 15.10
C GLN A 329 -7.83 -13.63 14.55
N ALA A 330 -7.51 -14.09 13.32
CA ALA A 330 -8.29 -15.08 12.60
C ALA A 330 -8.16 -16.48 13.20
N ARG A 331 -9.19 -17.29 12.98
CA ARG A 331 -9.27 -18.67 13.45
C ARG A 331 -9.12 -19.64 12.27
N PRO A 332 -8.49 -20.81 12.47
CA PRO A 332 -8.43 -21.84 11.44
C PRO A 332 -9.80 -22.15 10.85
N GLY A 333 -9.87 -22.34 9.54
CA GLY A 333 -11.09 -22.62 8.79
C GLY A 333 -11.86 -21.39 8.30
N GLN A 334 -11.62 -20.19 8.82
CA GLN A 334 -12.24 -18.97 8.31
C GLN A 334 -11.80 -18.70 6.87
N ARG A 335 -12.75 -18.27 6.04
CA ARG A 335 -12.53 -17.91 4.64
C ARG A 335 -12.53 -16.41 4.47
N GLY A 336 -11.61 -15.88 3.65
CA GLY A 336 -11.49 -14.45 3.45
C GLY A 336 -11.36 -14.03 2.00
N CYS A 337 -11.58 -12.73 1.80
CA CYS A 337 -11.31 -12.03 0.54
C CYS A 337 -10.46 -10.80 0.81
N ALA A 338 -9.28 -10.75 0.21
CA ALA A 338 -8.51 -9.51 0.10
C ALA A 338 -8.87 -8.80 -1.20
N MET A 339 -8.97 -7.47 -1.16
CA MET A 339 -9.38 -6.64 -2.29
C MET A 339 -8.59 -5.34 -2.30
N ALA A 340 -8.01 -4.98 -3.43
CA ALA A 340 -7.30 -3.72 -3.63
C ALA A 340 -7.62 -3.12 -4.99
N PHE A 341 -7.54 -1.78 -5.07
CA PHE A 341 -7.86 -1.01 -6.25
C PHE A 341 -6.65 -0.21 -6.70
N GLY A 342 -6.52 -0.02 -8.00
CA GLY A 342 -5.38 0.67 -8.59
C GLY A 342 -5.75 1.50 -9.81
N PRO A 343 -4.76 2.15 -10.45
CA PRO A 343 -4.96 2.99 -11.62
C PRO A 343 -5.74 2.30 -12.74
N GLY A 344 -6.56 3.10 -13.46
CA GLY A 344 -7.26 2.63 -14.64
C GLY A 344 -8.73 2.22 -14.53
N LEU A 345 -9.40 2.34 -13.52
CA LEU A 345 -9.67 1.69 -12.25
C LEU A 345 -9.55 0.16 -12.37
N THR A 346 -8.56 -0.41 -11.77
CA THR A 346 -8.40 -1.86 -11.69
C THR A 346 -8.75 -2.35 -10.30
N ALA A 347 -9.34 -3.55 -10.21
CA ALA A 347 -9.58 -4.26 -8.97
C ALA A 347 -8.87 -5.61 -9.01
N GLU A 348 -8.07 -5.88 -8.00
CA GLU A 348 -7.47 -7.19 -7.77
C GLU A 348 -8.06 -7.79 -6.51
N THR A 349 -8.49 -9.05 -6.60
CA THR A 349 -9.04 -9.78 -5.48
C THR A 349 -8.28 -11.10 -5.27
N MET A 350 -8.19 -11.52 -4.00
CA MET A 350 -7.58 -12.76 -3.58
C MET A 350 -8.52 -13.46 -2.58
N ARG A 351 -8.92 -14.68 -2.88
CA ARG A 351 -9.58 -15.57 -1.91
C ARG A 351 -8.54 -16.32 -1.13
N PHE A 352 -8.78 -16.49 0.16
CA PHE A 352 -7.91 -17.23 1.05
C PHE A 352 -8.72 -17.95 2.13
N HIS A 353 -8.10 -18.91 2.79
CA HIS A 353 -8.58 -19.44 4.05
C HIS A 353 -7.46 -19.53 5.07
N VAL A 354 -7.82 -19.50 6.34
CA VAL A 354 -6.90 -19.59 7.48
C VAL A 354 -6.61 -21.04 7.81
N VAL A 355 -5.32 -21.37 8.02
CA VAL A 355 -4.85 -22.73 8.33
C VAL A 355 -4.25 -22.81 9.72
#